data_14b96fa563eb3450c7d0315484dddc4c
#
_entry.id   14b96fa563eb3450c7d0315484dddc4c
#
_cell.length_a   1.000
_cell.length_b   1.000
_cell.length_c   1.000
_cell.angle_alpha   90.00
_cell.angle_beta   90.00
_cell.angle_gamma   90.00
#
_symmetry.space_group_name_H-M   'P 1'
#
loop_
_entity.id
_entity.type
_entity.pdbx_description
1 polymer ?
#
loop_
_entity_poly.entity_id
_entity_poly.type
_entity_poly.pdbx_seq_one_letter_code
_entity_poly.pdbx_strand_id
1 'polypeptide(L)'
;MKSIVLREIKSFFGSPIGYLVIAIFLIINGLFLWVFEGEYNILNTGFSDLTPFFTLAPWILIFLIPAVTMRSFSDEKKQGTLELLLTKPLSIWQIVNGKFLGALLLIVMAIIPTFIYVAVISNLGMPEGNIDMGSTIGSYFGLLFLIAAYSAIGIFTSTLSDNQIVAFIVAVFLCFFFYFGFEGIASVVPNIATLVAAFGMQDHFKSMSRGVLDTRDILYFTSITVVFLSFTVYNLKSFKS
;
A
#
# COMPACT_ATOMS: atom_id res chain seq x y z
N MET A 1 -6.33 21.53 2.93
CA MET A 1 -5.99 20.19 2.50
C MET A 1 -5.06 20.17 1.28
N LYS A 2 -5.40 20.80 0.14
CA LYS A 2 -4.52 20.82 -1.07
C LYS A 2 -3.08 21.27 -0.80
N SER A 3 -2.89 22.30 0.02
CA SER A 3 -1.55 22.82 0.38
C SER A 3 -0.70 21.81 1.15
N ILE A 4 -1.31 20.95 1.99
CA ILE A 4 -0.60 19.88 2.69
C ILE A 4 -0.17 18.80 1.71
N VAL A 5 -1.07 18.33 0.85
CA VAL A 5 -0.74 17.33 -0.18
C VAL A 5 0.40 17.80 -1.06
N LEU A 6 0.33 19.04 -1.57
CA LEU A 6 1.40 19.62 -2.38
C LEU A 6 2.73 19.75 -1.61
N ARG A 7 2.68 20.08 -0.31
CA ARG A 7 3.86 20.13 0.54
C ARG A 7 4.49 18.74 0.68
N GLU A 8 3.69 17.71 0.95
CA GLU A 8 4.17 16.32 1.06
C GLU A 8 4.81 15.86 -0.25
N ILE A 9 4.12 16.04 -1.39
CA ILE A 9 4.67 15.68 -2.70
C ILE A 9 5.98 16.43 -2.97
N LYS A 10 6.02 17.74 -2.74
CA LYS A 10 7.25 18.52 -2.90
C LYS A 10 8.36 18.08 -1.97
N SER A 11 8.04 17.65 -0.74
CA SER A 11 9.00 17.11 0.23
C SER A 11 9.59 15.79 -0.25
N PHE A 12 8.78 14.89 -0.82
CA PHE A 12 9.25 13.62 -1.38
C PHE A 12 10.16 13.81 -2.59
N PHE A 13 9.78 14.65 -3.54
CA PHE A 13 10.56 14.89 -4.77
C PHE A 13 11.63 15.99 -4.61
N GLY A 14 11.59 16.79 -3.57
CA GLY A 14 12.66 17.69 -3.16
C GLY A 14 13.81 16.99 -2.44
N SER A 15 13.60 15.73 -2.05
CA SER A 15 14.62 14.86 -1.47
C SER A 15 14.82 13.62 -2.37
N PRO A 16 15.95 12.89 -2.26
CA PRO A 16 16.16 11.66 -3.02
C PRO A 16 15.14 10.55 -2.75
N ILE A 17 14.37 10.66 -1.67
CA ILE A 17 13.51 9.58 -1.16
C ILE A 17 12.40 9.21 -2.13
N GLY A 18 11.70 10.18 -2.71
CA GLY A 18 10.63 9.90 -3.67
C GLY A 18 11.13 9.13 -4.88
N TYR A 19 12.27 9.55 -5.44
CA TYR A 19 12.91 8.86 -6.56
C TYR A 19 13.40 7.47 -6.18
N LEU A 20 13.98 7.32 -4.97
CA LEU A 20 14.52 6.07 -4.47
C LEU A 20 13.40 5.04 -4.25
N VAL A 21 12.25 5.46 -3.71
CA VAL A 21 11.06 4.62 -3.53
C VAL A 21 10.57 4.07 -4.87
N ILE A 22 10.41 4.94 -5.87
CA ILE A 22 9.98 4.53 -7.22
C ILE A 22 11.02 3.60 -7.85
N ALA A 23 12.31 3.95 -7.75
CA ALA A 23 13.38 3.15 -8.33
C ALA A 23 13.47 1.76 -7.68
N ILE A 24 13.43 1.65 -6.35
CA ILE A 24 13.46 0.36 -5.64
C ILE A 24 12.27 -0.50 -6.06
N PHE A 25 11.06 0.08 -6.09
CA PHE A 25 9.87 -0.65 -6.50
C PHE A 25 10.01 -1.23 -7.91
N LEU A 26 10.42 -0.40 -8.87
CA LEU A 26 10.56 -0.82 -10.27
C LEU A 26 11.73 -1.78 -10.49
N ILE A 27 12.87 -1.56 -9.81
CA ILE A 27 14.05 -2.44 -9.93
C ILE A 27 13.74 -3.82 -9.38
N ILE A 28 13.16 -3.91 -8.18
CA ILE A 28 12.84 -5.21 -7.58
C ILE A 28 11.82 -5.95 -8.45
N ASN A 29 10.72 -5.28 -8.86
CA ASN A 29 9.76 -5.90 -9.78
C ASN A 29 10.43 -6.31 -11.10
N GLY A 30 11.25 -5.44 -11.70
CA GLY A 30 11.95 -5.73 -12.95
C GLY A 30 12.87 -6.94 -12.86
N LEU A 31 13.65 -7.06 -11.77
CA LEU A 31 14.55 -8.19 -11.56
C LEU A 31 13.81 -9.51 -11.38
N PHE A 32 12.76 -9.53 -10.53
CA PHE A 32 12.03 -10.78 -10.26
C PHE A 32 11.13 -11.21 -11.42
N LEU A 33 10.54 -10.26 -12.14
CA LEU A 33 9.60 -10.59 -13.22
C LEU A 33 10.29 -10.95 -14.54
N TRP A 34 11.50 -10.42 -14.80
CA TRP A 34 12.13 -10.51 -16.12
C TRP A 34 13.53 -11.12 -16.11
N VAL A 35 14.26 -11.10 -14.99
CA VAL A 35 15.68 -11.47 -14.96
C VAL A 35 15.91 -12.75 -14.16
N PHE A 36 15.40 -12.84 -12.93
CA PHE A 36 15.64 -13.99 -12.07
C PHE A 36 14.75 -15.18 -12.49
N GLU A 37 15.35 -16.35 -12.64
CA GLU A 37 14.61 -17.58 -12.83
C GLU A 37 13.89 -17.97 -11.53
N GLY A 38 12.58 -18.23 -11.62
CA GLY A 38 11.77 -18.60 -10.45
C GLY A 38 10.27 -18.44 -10.71
N GLU A 39 9.49 -18.63 -9.67
CA GLU A 39 8.02 -18.59 -9.72
C GLU A 39 7.43 -17.25 -10.14
N TYR A 40 8.18 -16.14 -9.95
CA TYR A 40 7.74 -14.81 -10.31
C TYR A 40 8.15 -14.40 -11.73
N ASN A 41 8.94 -15.20 -12.44
CA ASN A 41 9.38 -14.86 -13.79
C ASN A 41 8.25 -15.08 -14.80
N ILE A 42 7.78 -14.01 -15.42
CA ILE A 42 6.65 -14.04 -16.36
C ILE A 42 6.97 -14.92 -17.58
N LEU A 43 8.21 -14.90 -18.06
CA LEU A 43 8.61 -15.67 -19.24
C LEU A 43 8.59 -17.19 -18.98
N ASN A 44 8.76 -17.61 -17.71
CA ASN A 44 8.79 -19.02 -17.32
C ASN A 44 7.40 -19.58 -17.01
N THR A 45 6.38 -18.75 -16.78
CA THR A 45 5.02 -19.22 -16.47
C THR A 45 4.32 -19.87 -17.66
N GLY A 46 4.70 -19.49 -18.89
CA GLY A 46 4.05 -19.96 -20.11
C GLY A 46 2.63 -19.41 -20.34
N PHE A 47 2.17 -18.49 -19.50
CA PHE A 47 0.88 -17.82 -19.61
C PHE A 47 1.05 -16.32 -19.82
N SER A 48 0.16 -15.73 -20.63
CA SER A 48 0.12 -14.26 -20.86
C SER A 48 -0.68 -13.57 -19.78
N ASP A 49 -0.19 -13.60 -18.53
CA ASP A 49 -0.84 -12.93 -17.41
C ASP A 49 0.14 -12.17 -16.51
N LEU A 50 -0.39 -11.27 -15.67
CA LEU A 50 0.35 -10.46 -14.71
C LEU A 50 0.23 -11.01 -13.27
N THR A 51 -0.24 -12.22 -13.08
CA THR A 51 -0.36 -12.86 -11.76
C THR A 51 0.96 -12.80 -10.95
N PRO A 52 2.15 -13.07 -11.55
CA PRO A 52 3.41 -12.95 -10.83
C PRO A 52 3.65 -11.55 -10.26
N PHE A 53 3.33 -10.49 -11.04
CA PHE A 53 3.45 -9.11 -10.57
C PHE A 53 2.51 -8.83 -9.39
N PHE A 54 1.24 -9.21 -9.49
CA PHE A 54 0.26 -8.97 -8.44
C PHE A 54 0.47 -9.84 -7.19
N THR A 55 1.21 -10.93 -7.32
CA THR A 55 1.65 -11.73 -6.17
C THR A 55 2.86 -11.10 -5.48
N LEU A 56 3.80 -10.56 -6.25
CA LEU A 56 5.04 -9.96 -5.75
C LEU A 56 4.84 -8.55 -5.18
N ALA A 57 4.03 -7.71 -5.86
CA ALA A 57 3.86 -6.31 -5.51
C ALA A 57 3.39 -6.08 -4.05
N PRO A 58 2.40 -6.80 -3.50
CA PRO A 58 2.02 -6.68 -2.09
C PRO A 58 3.17 -6.89 -1.11
N TRP A 59 4.07 -7.86 -1.36
CA TRP A 59 5.25 -8.13 -0.55
C TRP A 59 6.21 -6.94 -0.50
N ILE A 60 6.49 -6.35 -1.66
CA ILE A 60 7.36 -5.18 -1.74
C ILE A 60 6.72 -4.00 -1.01
N LEU A 61 5.41 -3.82 -1.20
CA LEU A 61 4.66 -2.70 -0.63
C LEU A 61 4.52 -2.77 0.89
N ILE A 62 4.53 -3.98 1.51
CA ILE A 62 4.57 -4.16 2.97
C ILE A 62 5.77 -3.42 3.61
N PHE A 63 6.90 -3.34 2.92
CA PHE A 63 8.08 -2.63 3.39
C PHE A 63 8.15 -1.19 2.87
N LEU A 64 7.80 -0.99 1.62
CA LEU A 64 7.97 0.29 0.95
C LEU A 64 7.03 1.38 1.47
N ILE A 65 5.76 1.04 1.70
CA ILE A 65 4.77 1.99 2.20
C ILE A 65 5.07 2.42 3.64
N PRO A 66 5.37 1.52 4.58
CA PRO A 66 5.89 1.91 5.89
C PRO A 66 7.13 2.79 5.85
N ALA A 67 8.09 2.53 4.95
CA ALA A 67 9.28 3.36 4.81
C ALA A 67 8.96 4.81 4.35
N VAL A 68 7.94 4.98 3.53
CA VAL A 68 7.45 6.31 3.11
C VAL A 68 6.70 7.01 4.25
N THR A 69 5.82 6.28 4.94
CA THR A 69 4.87 6.86 5.90
C THR A 69 5.43 7.04 7.30
N MET A 70 6.50 6.29 7.69
CA MET A 70 7.09 6.31 9.04
C MET A 70 7.44 7.71 9.54
N ARG A 71 7.85 8.60 8.65
CA ARG A 71 8.26 9.99 8.97
C ARG A 71 7.11 10.99 9.03
N SER A 72 5.89 10.60 8.62
CA SER A 72 4.78 11.53 8.42
C SER A 72 4.46 12.36 9.68
N PHE A 73 4.44 11.75 10.85
CA PHE A 73 4.22 12.43 12.13
C PHE A 73 5.39 12.25 13.11
N SER A 74 6.17 11.16 13.01
CA SER A 74 7.29 10.92 13.93
C SER A 74 8.38 11.99 13.78
N ASP A 75 8.65 12.51 12.58
CA ASP A 75 9.58 13.63 12.38
C ASP A 75 9.09 14.92 13.05
N GLU A 76 7.81 15.24 12.93
CA GLU A 76 7.22 16.43 13.54
C GLU A 76 7.19 16.32 15.07
N LYS A 77 6.99 15.11 15.62
CA LYS A 77 7.13 14.83 17.04
C LYS A 77 8.58 15.02 17.51
N LYS A 78 9.52 14.38 16.83
CA LYS A 78 10.94 14.44 17.17
C LYS A 78 11.50 15.87 17.13
N GLN A 79 11.03 16.71 16.20
CA GLN A 79 11.43 18.09 16.05
C GLN A 79 10.66 19.07 16.94
N GLY A 80 9.65 18.62 17.70
CA GLY A 80 8.77 19.48 18.49
C GLY A 80 7.87 20.40 17.65
N THR A 81 7.71 20.12 16.35
CA THR A 81 6.93 20.94 15.42
C THR A 81 5.47 20.50 15.28
N LEU A 82 5.10 19.38 15.89
CA LEU A 82 3.73 18.85 15.85
C LEU A 82 2.72 19.85 16.43
N GLU A 83 3.04 20.50 17.56
CA GLU A 83 2.17 21.50 18.17
C GLU A 83 1.94 22.68 17.23
N LEU A 84 3.00 23.17 16.57
CA LEU A 84 2.90 24.23 15.57
C LEU A 84 2.04 23.85 14.36
N LEU A 85 2.02 22.55 14.01
CA LEU A 85 1.13 22.07 12.96
C LEU A 85 -0.34 22.07 13.41
N LEU A 86 -0.58 21.69 14.67
CA LEU A 86 -1.93 21.59 15.25
C LEU A 86 -2.54 22.96 15.60
N THR A 87 -1.73 24.03 15.73
CA THR A 87 -2.22 25.41 15.93
C THR A 87 -2.64 26.10 14.64
N LYS A 88 -2.32 25.55 13.47
CA LYS A 88 -2.78 26.10 12.19
C LYS A 88 -4.32 26.04 12.07
N PRO A 89 -4.94 26.99 11.32
CA PRO A 89 -6.39 27.01 11.13
C PRO A 89 -6.87 25.91 10.19
N LEU A 90 -6.53 24.65 10.53
CA LEU A 90 -6.88 23.44 9.80
C LEU A 90 -7.47 22.41 10.78
N SER A 91 -8.48 21.67 10.33
CA SER A 91 -8.96 20.54 11.12
C SER A 91 -7.92 19.40 11.14
N ILE A 92 -7.88 18.62 12.23
CA ILE A 92 -6.98 17.46 12.33
C ILE A 92 -7.25 16.48 11.17
N TRP A 93 -8.51 16.28 10.78
CA TRP A 93 -8.88 15.48 9.62
C TRP A 93 -8.25 15.98 8.32
N GLN A 94 -8.17 17.30 8.12
CA GLN A 94 -7.53 17.87 6.93
C GLN A 94 -6.03 17.65 6.92
N ILE A 95 -5.40 17.64 8.10
CA ILE A 95 -3.97 17.35 8.24
C ILE A 95 -3.70 15.88 7.93
N VAL A 96 -4.43 14.98 8.57
CA VAL A 96 -4.28 13.52 8.40
C VAL A 96 -4.54 13.11 6.95
N ASN A 97 -5.68 13.53 6.38
CA ASN A 97 -6.00 13.22 4.99
C ASN A 97 -5.02 13.86 4.00
N GLY A 98 -4.46 15.02 4.32
CA GLY A 98 -3.45 15.66 3.47
C GLY A 98 -2.16 14.84 3.41
N LYS A 99 -1.68 14.31 4.53
CA LYS A 99 -0.50 13.45 4.60
C LYS A 99 -0.77 12.06 3.99
N PHE A 100 -1.94 11.49 4.27
CA PHE A 100 -2.39 10.24 3.67
C PHE A 100 -2.41 10.30 2.13
N LEU A 101 -3.05 11.32 1.57
CA LEU A 101 -3.09 11.50 0.12
C LEU A 101 -1.71 11.78 -0.48
N GLY A 102 -0.83 12.49 0.24
CA GLY A 102 0.54 12.71 -0.19
C GLY A 102 1.33 11.41 -0.33
N ALA A 103 1.26 10.53 0.67
CA ALA A 103 1.90 9.21 0.65
C ALA A 103 1.28 8.29 -0.42
N LEU A 104 -0.05 8.23 -0.47
CA LEU A 104 -0.79 7.43 -1.44
C LEU A 104 -0.42 7.82 -2.88
N LEU A 105 -0.41 9.11 -3.20
CA LEU A 105 -0.06 9.59 -4.54
C LEU A 105 1.38 9.24 -4.94
N LEU A 106 2.34 9.28 -4.02
CA LEU A 106 3.71 8.88 -4.29
C LEU A 106 3.77 7.39 -4.71
N ILE A 107 3.10 6.52 -3.99
CA ILE A 107 3.08 5.08 -4.31
C ILE A 107 2.32 4.81 -5.62
N VAL A 108 1.21 5.51 -5.84
CA VAL A 108 0.49 5.42 -7.13
C VAL A 108 1.39 5.82 -8.30
N MET A 109 2.22 6.87 -8.14
CA MET A 109 3.22 7.24 -9.16
C MET A 109 4.26 6.13 -9.41
N ALA A 110 4.60 5.32 -8.39
CA ALA A 110 5.49 4.17 -8.57
C ALA A 110 4.83 3.03 -9.36
N ILE A 111 3.50 2.92 -9.32
CA ILE A 111 2.75 1.89 -10.04
C ILE A 111 2.49 2.28 -11.50
N ILE A 112 2.34 3.57 -11.83
CA ILE A 112 2.03 4.01 -13.20
C ILE A 112 2.97 3.38 -14.26
N PRO A 113 4.31 3.32 -14.08
CA PRO A 113 5.19 2.71 -15.09
C PRO A 113 4.92 1.21 -15.32
N THR A 114 4.33 0.50 -14.33
CA THR A 114 4.05 -0.94 -14.48
C THR A 114 2.95 -1.25 -15.50
N PHE A 115 2.16 -0.25 -15.93
CA PHE A 115 1.24 -0.42 -17.06
C PHE A 115 1.95 -0.79 -18.36
N ILE A 116 3.27 -0.51 -18.48
CA ILE A 116 4.09 -1.00 -19.59
C ILE A 116 4.12 -2.53 -19.62
N TYR A 117 4.08 -3.19 -18.47
CA TYR A 117 4.04 -4.66 -18.41
C TYR A 117 2.82 -5.25 -19.11
N VAL A 118 1.65 -4.57 -18.99
CA VAL A 118 0.41 -4.97 -19.69
C VAL A 118 0.64 -4.96 -21.20
N ALA A 119 1.22 -3.89 -21.73
CA ALA A 119 1.50 -3.77 -23.16
C ALA A 119 2.53 -4.82 -23.64
N VAL A 120 3.58 -5.06 -22.85
CA VAL A 120 4.61 -6.05 -23.18
C VAL A 120 4.02 -7.45 -23.22
N ILE A 121 3.25 -7.85 -22.20
CA ILE A 121 2.65 -9.19 -22.12
C ILE A 121 1.59 -9.37 -23.23
N SER A 122 0.80 -8.35 -23.51
CA SER A 122 -0.17 -8.39 -24.62
C SER A 122 0.50 -8.66 -25.98
N ASN A 123 1.70 -8.09 -26.20
CA ASN A 123 2.46 -8.32 -27.44
C ASN A 123 3.20 -9.67 -27.46
N LEU A 124 3.58 -10.22 -26.29
CA LEU A 124 4.27 -11.50 -26.19
C LEU A 124 3.30 -12.68 -26.21
N GLY A 125 2.02 -12.45 -25.95
CA GLY A 125 0.99 -13.50 -25.94
C GLY A 125 0.74 -14.12 -27.30
N MET A 126 0.47 -15.43 -27.35
CA MET A 126 0.05 -16.11 -28.58
C MET A 126 -1.37 -16.70 -28.39
N PRO A 127 -2.35 -16.22 -29.20
CA PRO A 127 -2.27 -15.11 -30.16
C PRO A 127 -2.03 -13.75 -29.49
N GLU A 128 -1.50 -12.78 -30.26
CA GLU A 128 -1.31 -11.40 -29.76
C GLU A 128 -2.61 -10.83 -29.17
N GLY A 129 -2.48 -10.14 -28.03
CA GLY A 129 -3.65 -9.62 -27.31
C GLY A 129 -4.35 -10.63 -26.39
N ASN A 130 -3.85 -11.84 -26.26
CA ASN A 130 -4.40 -12.86 -25.37
C ASN A 130 -4.01 -12.60 -23.90
N ILE A 131 -4.55 -11.53 -23.33
CA ILE A 131 -4.39 -11.15 -21.91
C ILE A 131 -5.77 -10.99 -21.29
N ASP A 132 -5.96 -11.51 -20.08
CA ASP A 132 -7.18 -11.29 -19.32
C ASP A 132 -7.19 -9.85 -18.74
N MET A 133 -7.82 -8.94 -19.50
CA MET A 133 -7.98 -7.54 -19.08
C MET A 133 -8.87 -7.39 -17.85
N GLY A 134 -9.86 -8.29 -17.66
CA GLY A 134 -10.74 -8.25 -16.49
C GLY A 134 -9.97 -8.51 -15.20
N SER A 135 -9.20 -9.59 -15.18
CA SER A 135 -8.32 -9.94 -14.06
C SER A 135 -7.25 -8.86 -13.84
N THR A 136 -6.63 -8.36 -14.91
CA THR A 136 -5.60 -7.32 -14.84
C THR A 136 -6.13 -6.01 -14.22
N ILE A 137 -7.26 -5.51 -14.70
CA ILE A 137 -7.89 -4.28 -14.19
C ILE A 137 -8.34 -4.49 -12.74
N GLY A 138 -9.00 -5.61 -12.44
CA GLY A 138 -9.41 -5.95 -11.08
C GLY A 138 -8.23 -5.99 -10.10
N SER A 139 -7.09 -6.56 -10.52
CA SER A 139 -5.86 -6.62 -9.73
C SER A 139 -5.26 -5.23 -9.47
N TYR A 140 -5.22 -4.34 -10.47
CA TYR A 140 -4.77 -2.96 -10.26
C TYR A 140 -5.68 -2.18 -9.30
N PHE A 141 -7.01 -2.36 -9.41
CA PHE A 141 -7.93 -1.77 -8.44
C PHE A 141 -7.72 -2.33 -7.04
N GLY A 142 -7.58 -3.65 -6.90
CA GLY A 142 -7.25 -4.28 -5.63
C GLY A 142 -5.95 -3.73 -5.04
N LEU A 143 -4.92 -3.55 -5.87
CA LEU A 143 -3.64 -2.99 -5.46
C LEU A 143 -3.77 -1.54 -4.96
N LEU A 144 -4.61 -0.71 -5.60
CA LEU A 144 -4.87 0.66 -5.14
C LEU A 144 -5.55 0.69 -3.76
N PHE A 145 -6.53 -0.18 -3.53
CA PHE A 145 -7.18 -0.30 -2.22
C PHE A 145 -6.22 -0.82 -1.15
N LEU A 146 -5.37 -1.79 -1.49
CA LEU A 146 -4.34 -2.32 -0.60
C LEU A 146 -3.33 -1.21 -0.21
N ILE A 147 -2.87 -0.41 -1.17
CA ILE A 147 -1.99 0.73 -0.93
C ILE A 147 -2.65 1.75 0.01
N ALA A 148 -3.93 2.02 -0.17
CA ALA A 148 -4.66 2.93 0.70
C ALA A 148 -4.69 2.39 2.14
N ALA A 149 -5.00 1.11 2.34
CA ALA A 149 -5.01 0.47 3.65
C ALA A 149 -3.61 0.49 4.31
N TYR A 150 -2.56 0.09 3.60
CA TYR A 150 -1.18 0.13 4.11
C TYR A 150 -0.72 1.55 4.44
N SER A 151 -1.07 2.53 3.60
CA SER A 151 -0.76 3.94 3.86
C SER A 151 -1.45 4.46 5.11
N ALA A 152 -2.71 4.08 5.36
CA ALA A 152 -3.44 4.46 6.56
C ALA A 152 -2.82 3.83 7.83
N ILE A 153 -2.43 2.55 7.77
CA ILE A 153 -1.70 1.85 8.85
C ILE A 153 -0.38 2.57 9.14
N GLY A 154 0.42 2.85 8.10
CA GLY A 154 1.73 3.49 8.27
C GLY A 154 1.64 4.92 8.82
N ILE A 155 0.62 5.68 8.42
CA ILE A 155 0.36 7.02 9.00
C ILE A 155 -0.06 6.90 10.46
N PHE A 156 -0.90 5.95 10.82
CA PHE A 156 -1.28 5.71 12.20
C PHE A 156 -0.05 5.38 13.06
N THR A 157 0.78 4.43 12.64
CA THR A 157 1.97 4.01 13.39
C THR A 157 2.97 5.14 13.57
N SER A 158 3.08 6.05 12.59
CA SER A 158 3.93 7.25 12.70
C SER A 158 3.48 8.22 13.81
N THR A 159 2.23 8.11 14.29
CA THR A 159 1.75 8.90 15.44
C THR A 159 2.05 8.26 16.79
N LEU A 160 2.47 6.99 16.84
CA LEU A 160 2.69 6.27 18.10
C LEU A 160 4.06 6.56 18.71
N SER A 161 5.07 6.90 17.91
CA SER A 161 6.44 7.12 18.36
C SER A 161 7.07 8.34 17.67
N ASP A 162 8.01 8.99 18.34
CA ASP A 162 8.94 9.99 17.80
C ASP A 162 10.12 9.35 17.05
N ASN A 163 10.34 8.04 17.24
CA ASN A 163 11.35 7.27 16.55
C ASN A 163 10.77 6.65 15.27
N GLN A 164 11.27 7.10 14.11
CA GLN A 164 10.87 6.61 12.78
C GLN A 164 11.07 5.10 12.62
N ILE A 165 12.16 4.53 13.19
CA ILE A 165 12.47 3.11 13.06
C ILE A 165 11.41 2.27 13.81
N VAL A 166 10.99 2.72 14.99
CA VAL A 166 9.91 2.07 15.75
C VAL A 166 8.60 2.14 14.98
N ALA A 167 8.26 3.32 14.44
CA ALA A 167 7.07 3.50 13.62
C ALA A 167 7.08 2.59 12.38
N PHE A 168 8.24 2.46 11.71
CA PHE A 168 8.44 1.56 10.57
C PHE A 168 8.22 0.10 10.93
N ILE A 169 8.89 -0.40 12.00
CA ILE A 169 8.78 -1.80 12.42
C ILE A 169 7.34 -2.16 12.76
N VAL A 170 6.65 -1.30 13.52
CA VAL A 170 5.24 -1.52 13.88
C VAL A 170 4.34 -1.50 12.66
N ALA A 171 4.59 -0.58 11.70
CA ALA A 171 3.84 -0.52 10.45
C ALA A 171 4.00 -1.79 9.61
N VAL A 172 5.26 -2.24 9.42
CA VAL A 172 5.55 -3.48 8.68
C VAL A 172 4.86 -4.67 9.34
N PHE A 173 4.96 -4.78 10.69
CA PHE A 173 4.32 -5.87 11.43
C PHE A 173 2.79 -5.85 11.23
N LEU A 174 2.15 -4.69 11.35
CA LEU A 174 0.71 -4.58 11.16
C LEU A 174 0.30 -4.87 9.72
N CYS A 175 1.00 -4.34 8.72
CA CYS A 175 0.72 -4.63 7.31
C CYS A 175 0.87 -6.13 7.02
N PHE A 176 1.95 -6.76 7.51
CA PHE A 176 2.17 -8.19 7.40
C PHE A 176 1.07 -9.01 8.08
N PHE A 177 0.70 -8.63 9.32
CA PHE A 177 -0.34 -9.31 10.07
C PHE A 177 -1.70 -9.23 9.38
N PHE A 178 -2.11 -8.06 8.91
CA PHE A 178 -3.38 -7.90 8.20
C PHE A 178 -3.39 -8.59 6.82
N TYR A 179 -2.24 -8.73 6.18
CA TYR A 179 -2.16 -9.38 4.88
C TYR A 179 -2.07 -10.91 5.00
N PHE A 180 -1.12 -11.43 5.80
CA PHE A 180 -0.85 -12.87 5.92
C PHE A 180 -1.33 -13.51 7.23
N GLY A 181 -1.43 -12.74 8.30
CA GLY A 181 -1.67 -13.27 9.63
C GLY A 181 -2.98 -14.03 9.74
N PHE A 182 -4.03 -13.53 9.13
CA PHE A 182 -5.35 -14.18 9.16
C PHE A 182 -5.37 -15.48 8.35
N GLU A 183 -4.68 -15.53 7.20
CA GLU A 183 -4.55 -16.78 6.43
C GLU A 183 -3.73 -17.81 7.21
N GLY A 184 -2.63 -17.38 7.86
CA GLY A 184 -1.84 -18.23 8.75
C GLY A 184 -2.66 -18.78 9.92
N ILE A 185 -3.48 -17.97 10.57
CA ILE A 185 -4.38 -18.42 11.64
C ILE A 185 -5.45 -19.39 11.09
N ALA A 186 -6.03 -19.08 9.93
CA ALA A 186 -7.03 -19.92 9.29
C ALA A 186 -6.50 -21.33 8.97
N SER A 187 -5.23 -21.45 8.61
CA SER A 187 -4.59 -22.76 8.34
C SER A 187 -4.47 -23.64 9.58
N VAL A 188 -4.41 -23.05 10.78
CA VAL A 188 -4.28 -23.77 12.07
C VAL A 188 -5.64 -24.15 12.64
N VAL A 189 -6.72 -23.42 12.29
CA VAL A 189 -8.08 -23.63 12.84
C VAL A 189 -9.08 -23.95 11.72
N PRO A 190 -9.10 -25.20 11.19
CA PRO A 190 -9.90 -25.57 10.02
C PRO A 190 -11.41 -25.32 10.19
N ASN A 191 -11.95 -25.47 11.41
CA ASN A 191 -13.38 -25.36 11.68
C ASN A 191 -13.97 -23.96 11.43
N ILE A 192 -13.15 -22.92 11.49
CA ILE A 192 -13.55 -21.51 11.28
C ILE A 192 -12.65 -20.82 10.26
N ALA A 193 -11.91 -21.61 9.47
CA ALA A 193 -10.90 -21.09 8.53
C ALA A 193 -11.45 -20.02 7.58
N THR A 194 -12.63 -20.25 6.99
CA THR A 194 -13.28 -19.31 6.07
C THR A 194 -13.66 -17.99 6.74
N LEU A 195 -14.13 -18.04 8.00
CA LEU A 195 -14.47 -16.85 8.74
C LEU A 195 -13.23 -16.04 9.12
N VAL A 196 -12.15 -16.72 9.51
CA VAL A 196 -10.89 -16.07 9.88
C VAL A 196 -10.20 -15.47 8.65
N ALA A 197 -10.14 -16.22 7.55
CA ALA A 197 -9.56 -15.73 6.29
C ALA A 197 -10.27 -14.47 5.77
N ALA A 198 -11.58 -14.36 5.95
CA ALA A 198 -12.38 -13.19 5.55
C ALA A 198 -12.00 -11.89 6.29
N PHE A 199 -11.18 -11.93 7.34
CA PHE A 199 -10.59 -10.74 7.97
C PHE A 199 -9.23 -10.38 7.38
N GLY A 200 -8.66 -11.20 6.49
CA GLY A 200 -7.36 -11.00 5.86
C GLY A 200 -7.44 -10.16 4.59
N MET A 201 -6.52 -9.22 4.41
CA MET A 201 -6.43 -8.42 3.19
C MET A 201 -6.10 -9.25 1.96
N GLN A 202 -5.40 -10.37 2.13
CA GLN A 202 -4.97 -11.24 1.04
C GLN A 202 -6.16 -11.92 0.35
N ASP A 203 -7.15 -12.39 1.11
CA ASP A 203 -8.34 -13.05 0.55
C ASP A 203 -9.17 -12.07 -0.30
N HIS A 204 -9.40 -10.88 0.21
CA HIS A 204 -10.08 -9.80 -0.51
C HIS A 204 -9.29 -9.34 -1.75
N PHE A 205 -7.97 -9.25 -1.66
CA PHE A 205 -7.13 -8.90 -2.80
C PHE A 205 -7.18 -9.99 -3.88
N LYS A 206 -7.07 -11.27 -3.50
CA LYS A 206 -7.23 -12.41 -4.40
C LYS A 206 -8.63 -12.45 -5.06
N SER A 207 -9.68 -12.06 -4.33
CA SER A 207 -11.03 -11.94 -4.88
C SER A 207 -11.09 -10.91 -6.00
N MET A 208 -10.58 -9.69 -5.77
CA MET A 208 -10.55 -8.63 -6.78
C MET A 208 -9.68 -8.99 -8.00
N SER A 209 -8.60 -9.74 -7.80
CA SER A 209 -7.71 -10.18 -8.88
C SER A 209 -8.31 -11.21 -9.84
N ARG A 210 -9.48 -11.77 -9.53
CA ARG A 210 -10.26 -12.61 -10.46
C ARG A 210 -11.06 -11.79 -11.50
N GLY A 211 -10.95 -10.47 -11.47
CA GLY A 211 -11.65 -9.57 -12.40
C GLY A 211 -13.08 -9.20 -12.00
N VAL A 212 -13.52 -9.63 -10.82
CA VAL A 212 -14.84 -9.29 -10.27
C VAL A 212 -14.65 -8.34 -9.09
N LEU A 213 -15.11 -7.09 -9.25
CA LEU A 213 -15.09 -6.11 -8.16
C LEU A 213 -16.33 -6.32 -7.27
N ASP A 214 -16.18 -7.09 -6.20
CA ASP A 214 -17.24 -7.23 -5.21
C ASP A 214 -17.27 -6.00 -4.29
N THR A 215 -18.48 -5.50 -4.01
CA THR A 215 -18.70 -4.40 -3.06
C THR A 215 -18.19 -4.75 -1.65
N ARG A 216 -18.17 -6.03 -1.29
CA ARG A 216 -17.63 -6.51 -0.01
C ARG A 216 -16.15 -6.20 0.13
N ASP A 217 -15.37 -6.43 -0.93
CA ASP A 217 -13.92 -6.20 -0.94
C ASP A 217 -13.61 -4.69 -0.85
N ILE A 218 -14.36 -3.88 -1.60
CA ILE A 218 -14.26 -2.42 -1.55
C ILE A 218 -14.59 -1.88 -0.15
N LEU A 219 -15.70 -2.36 0.45
CA LEU A 219 -16.10 -1.96 1.79
C LEU A 219 -15.07 -2.37 2.84
N TYR A 220 -14.49 -3.57 2.72
CA TYR A 220 -13.46 -4.05 3.61
C TYR A 220 -12.23 -3.12 3.63
N PHE A 221 -11.60 -2.88 2.47
CA PHE A 221 -10.42 -2.01 2.39
C PHE A 221 -10.73 -0.57 2.81
N THR A 222 -11.88 -0.04 2.39
CA THR A 222 -12.32 1.30 2.80
C THR A 222 -12.51 1.39 4.31
N SER A 223 -13.12 0.37 4.92
CA SER A 223 -13.34 0.31 6.37
C SER A 223 -12.01 0.31 7.14
N ILE A 224 -11.05 -0.53 6.73
CA ILE A 224 -9.71 -0.55 7.35
C ILE A 224 -9.04 0.80 7.21
N THR A 225 -9.07 1.39 6.02
CA THR A 225 -8.48 2.72 5.78
C THR A 225 -9.09 3.77 6.70
N VAL A 226 -10.42 3.83 6.78
CA VAL A 226 -11.14 4.81 7.63
C VAL A 226 -10.86 4.56 9.11
N VAL A 227 -10.82 3.32 9.57
CA VAL A 227 -10.53 2.97 10.97
C VAL A 227 -9.14 3.47 11.37
N PHE A 228 -8.10 3.16 10.59
CA PHE A 228 -6.74 3.59 10.92
C PHE A 228 -6.55 5.11 10.83
N LEU A 229 -7.18 5.78 9.86
CA LEU A 229 -7.19 7.24 9.81
C LEU A 229 -7.93 7.84 11.01
N SER A 230 -9.01 7.22 11.48
CA SER A 230 -9.75 7.65 12.67
C SER A 230 -8.90 7.49 13.93
N PHE A 231 -8.17 6.38 14.07
CA PHE A 231 -7.22 6.17 15.16
C PHE A 231 -6.09 7.23 15.13
N THR A 232 -5.60 7.57 13.94
CA THR A 232 -4.64 8.67 13.77
C THR A 232 -5.19 9.99 14.30
N VAL A 233 -6.41 10.35 13.91
CA VAL A 233 -7.08 11.58 14.37
C VAL A 233 -7.32 11.56 15.87
N TYR A 234 -7.74 10.42 16.42
CA TYR A 234 -7.95 10.26 17.87
C TYR A 234 -6.66 10.48 18.65
N ASN A 235 -5.57 9.84 18.21
CA ASN A 235 -4.26 9.99 18.85
C ASN A 235 -3.76 11.45 18.80
N LEU A 236 -3.92 12.13 17.65
CA LEU A 236 -3.51 13.53 17.51
C LEU A 236 -4.38 14.51 18.34
N LYS A 237 -5.63 14.17 18.62
CA LYS A 237 -6.47 14.97 19.52
C LYS A 237 -5.95 14.98 20.96
N SER A 238 -5.40 13.85 21.43
CA SER A 238 -4.83 13.77 22.78
C SER A 238 -3.57 14.63 22.97
N PHE A 239 -2.88 15.01 21.88
CA PHE A 239 -1.76 15.96 21.95
C PHE A 239 -2.19 17.43 21.93
N LYS A 240 -3.46 17.71 21.65
CA LYS A 240 -4.00 19.09 21.62
C LYS A 240 -4.69 19.48 22.93
N SER A 241 -5.03 18.51 23.79
CA SER A 241 -5.59 18.71 25.14
C SER A 241 -4.47 18.95 26.14
#